data_2e510b9dd8b55193d50fde778ead9dce
#
_entry.id   2e510b9dd8b55193d50fde778ead9dce
#
_cell.length_a   1.000
_cell.length_b   1.000
_cell.length_c   1.000
_cell.angle_alpha   90.00
_cell.angle_beta   90.00
_cell.angle_gamma   90.00
#
_symmetry.space_group_name_H-M   'P 1'
#
loop_
_entity.id
_entity.type
_entity.pdbx_description
1 polymer ?
#
loop_
_entity_poly.entity_id
_entity_poly.type
_entity_poly.pdbx_seq_one_letter_code
_entity_poly.pdbx_strand_id
1 'polypeptide(L)'
;MSADYSICLGTVGWGVWHSSDAGKSWIRHRIRFPLNSRIQALVAHPKEAHTVLAGGDTGLFVSHDSGARWERISTNGNLPTIWSLAVDPIDPNIFFAGTRPAGVYRSRDGGQQWEKLTVDIAPECSIGVPFVTSVVVDPDDHRIVWAGVEIDGVFRSNDGGDTWTHLNNGLYDPDIHAVTIAATQPKRIYASTARELFVSDNLGETWRPLTIKQKWPLPYARGMVVKADDSGVLYAGCGETTTGGMGHVLRTTDFGESWQILPLPTQPNATVWGLATHPADADRIVAFSLFGEVYVTEEAGASWRKIEREFGEIRTAVWVPN
;
A
#
# COMPACT_ATOMS: atom_id res chain seq x y z
N MET A 1 19.15 -24.43 2.06
CA MET A 1 18.17 -23.98 3.06
C MET A 1 16.98 -23.44 2.29
N SER A 2 15.76 -23.86 2.61
CA SER A 2 14.56 -23.24 2.05
C SER A 2 14.56 -21.77 2.49
N ALA A 3 14.14 -20.86 1.63
CA ALA A 3 13.94 -19.47 2.00
C ALA A 3 12.84 -19.41 3.06
N ASP A 4 12.94 -18.50 3.99
CA ASP A 4 12.06 -18.38 5.15
C ASP A 4 10.83 -17.49 4.88
N TYR A 5 10.66 -17.00 3.64
CA TYR A 5 9.55 -16.14 3.24
C TYR A 5 9.14 -16.27 1.78
N SER A 6 7.87 -15.96 1.55
CA SER A 6 7.23 -15.85 0.24
C SER A 6 7.03 -14.39 -0.16
N ILE A 7 7.05 -14.10 -1.46
CA ILE A 7 6.72 -12.79 -2.04
C ILE A 7 5.56 -12.97 -3.01
N CYS A 8 4.53 -12.12 -2.88
CA CYS A 8 3.45 -11.99 -3.85
C CYS A 8 3.48 -10.61 -4.51
N LEU A 9 3.34 -10.57 -5.84
CA LEU A 9 3.26 -9.34 -6.63
C LEU A 9 1.92 -9.27 -7.35
N GLY A 10 1.21 -8.17 -7.18
CA GLY A 10 0.00 -7.84 -7.94
C GLY A 10 0.34 -6.98 -9.15
N THR A 11 -0.07 -7.43 -10.32
CA THR A 11 0.32 -6.81 -11.60
C THR A 11 -0.89 -6.39 -12.43
N VAL A 12 -0.65 -5.49 -13.38
CA VAL A 12 -1.62 -5.13 -14.41
C VAL A 12 -1.51 -6.10 -15.57
N GLY A 13 -2.61 -6.79 -15.88
CA GLY A 13 -2.72 -7.70 -17.02
C GLY A 13 -2.24 -9.14 -16.78
N TRP A 14 -1.52 -9.39 -15.65
CA TRP A 14 -0.94 -10.70 -15.39
C TRP A 14 -1.39 -11.34 -14.07
N GLY A 15 -2.24 -10.67 -13.29
CA GLY A 15 -2.75 -11.15 -12.01
C GLY A 15 -1.67 -11.21 -10.93
N VAL A 16 -1.58 -12.32 -10.19
CA VAL A 16 -0.61 -12.52 -9.11
C VAL A 16 0.56 -13.38 -9.56
N TRP A 17 1.77 -12.92 -9.24
CA TRP A 17 2.99 -13.71 -9.25
C TRP A 17 3.40 -14.04 -7.81
N HIS A 18 3.88 -15.25 -7.61
CA HIS A 18 4.28 -15.79 -6.30
C HIS A 18 5.66 -16.42 -6.38
N SER A 19 6.45 -16.19 -5.34
CA SER A 19 7.74 -16.85 -5.08
C SER A 19 7.73 -17.36 -3.65
N SER A 20 8.01 -18.65 -3.46
CA SER A 20 8.17 -19.28 -2.13
C SER A 20 9.64 -19.41 -1.69
N ASP A 21 10.56 -18.85 -2.45
CA ASP A 21 11.99 -19.01 -2.27
C ASP A 21 12.75 -17.67 -2.29
N ALA A 22 12.13 -16.64 -1.67
CA ALA A 22 12.70 -15.30 -1.55
C ALA A 22 12.99 -14.63 -2.92
N GLY A 23 12.21 -14.93 -3.94
CA GLY A 23 12.35 -14.32 -5.26
C GLY A 23 13.31 -15.02 -6.22
N LYS A 24 13.80 -16.23 -5.91
CA LYS A 24 14.69 -16.97 -6.80
C LYS A 24 13.93 -17.62 -7.97
N SER A 25 12.71 -18.13 -7.69
CA SER A 25 11.82 -18.66 -8.73
C SER A 25 10.41 -18.11 -8.58
N TRP A 26 9.64 -18.09 -9.68
CA TRP A 26 8.36 -17.42 -9.72
C TRP A 26 7.31 -18.24 -10.46
N ILE A 27 6.12 -18.31 -9.90
CA ILE A 27 4.94 -18.93 -10.46
C ILE A 27 3.87 -17.86 -10.69
N ARG A 28 3.24 -17.86 -11.86
CA ARG A 28 2.06 -17.05 -12.15
C ARG A 28 0.80 -17.87 -11.93
N HIS A 29 -0.16 -17.34 -11.15
CA HIS A 29 -1.44 -17.99 -10.86
C HIS A 29 -2.47 -17.78 -11.97
N ARG A 30 -2.35 -18.53 -13.10
CA ARG A 30 -3.16 -18.37 -14.31
C ARG A 30 -4.63 -18.78 -14.16
N ILE A 31 -4.93 -19.76 -13.31
CA ILE A 31 -6.29 -20.34 -13.19
C ILE A 31 -7.23 -19.39 -12.48
N ARG A 32 -6.78 -18.74 -11.41
CA ARG A 32 -7.59 -17.82 -10.61
C ARG A 32 -7.55 -16.39 -11.12
N PHE A 33 -6.43 -16.01 -11.75
CA PHE A 33 -6.22 -14.68 -12.32
C PHE A 33 -6.05 -14.79 -13.84
N PRO A 34 -7.14 -14.65 -14.62
CA PRO A 34 -7.07 -14.71 -16.07
C PRO A 34 -6.20 -13.60 -16.66
N LEU A 35 -5.90 -13.68 -17.95
CA LEU A 35 -5.24 -12.61 -18.67
C LEU A 35 -6.07 -11.33 -18.56
N ASN A 36 -5.37 -10.19 -18.47
CA ASN A 36 -5.92 -8.86 -18.26
C ASN A 36 -6.42 -8.54 -16.82
N SER A 37 -6.31 -9.49 -15.86
CA SER A 37 -6.59 -9.17 -14.45
C SER A 37 -5.65 -8.08 -13.93
N ARG A 38 -6.22 -7.12 -13.21
CA ARG A 38 -5.50 -6.04 -12.54
C ARG A 38 -5.61 -6.22 -11.05
N ILE A 39 -4.51 -6.59 -10.40
CA ILE A 39 -4.45 -6.69 -8.95
C ILE A 39 -3.83 -5.42 -8.40
N GLN A 40 -4.64 -4.65 -7.69
CA GLN A 40 -4.27 -3.32 -7.18
C GLN A 40 -3.91 -3.35 -5.69
N ALA A 41 -4.41 -4.34 -4.95
CA ALA A 41 -4.17 -4.47 -3.52
C ALA A 41 -3.74 -5.90 -3.17
N LEU A 42 -2.68 -6.02 -2.38
CA LEU A 42 -2.25 -7.22 -1.67
C LEU A 42 -2.05 -6.85 -0.20
N VAL A 43 -2.60 -7.65 0.70
CA VAL A 43 -2.50 -7.41 2.15
C VAL A 43 -2.19 -8.71 2.85
N ALA A 44 -1.17 -8.72 3.71
CA ALA A 44 -0.92 -9.79 4.65
C ALA A 44 -1.96 -9.73 5.78
N HIS A 45 -2.51 -10.86 6.16
CA HIS A 45 -3.47 -10.94 7.25
C HIS A 45 -2.77 -10.68 8.60
N PRO A 46 -3.28 -9.79 9.46
CA PRO A 46 -2.53 -9.32 10.64
C PRO A 46 -2.31 -10.37 11.71
N LYS A 47 -3.12 -11.45 11.74
CA LYS A 47 -3.07 -12.52 12.76
C LYS A 47 -2.79 -13.91 12.19
N GLU A 48 -2.90 -14.10 10.89
CA GLU A 48 -2.66 -15.37 10.21
C GLU A 48 -1.45 -15.26 9.30
N ALA A 49 -0.29 -15.71 9.78
CA ALA A 49 1.03 -15.44 9.18
C ALA A 49 1.15 -15.87 7.69
N HIS A 50 0.38 -16.90 7.28
CA HIS A 50 0.40 -17.44 5.92
C HIS A 50 -0.78 -16.98 5.06
N THR A 51 -1.63 -16.09 5.58
CA THR A 51 -2.82 -15.63 4.86
C THR A 51 -2.55 -14.30 4.17
N VAL A 52 -2.84 -14.26 2.88
CA VAL A 52 -2.72 -13.08 2.01
C VAL A 52 -4.04 -12.86 1.28
N LEU A 53 -4.50 -11.61 1.24
CA LEU A 53 -5.65 -11.19 0.45
C LEU A 53 -5.20 -10.45 -0.80
N ALA A 54 -5.94 -10.62 -1.91
CA ALA A 54 -5.72 -9.93 -3.15
C ALA A 54 -7.02 -9.30 -3.67
N GLY A 55 -6.99 -8.02 -3.98
CA GLY A 55 -8.11 -7.27 -4.53
C GLY A 55 -7.80 -6.64 -5.88
N GLY A 56 -8.79 -6.57 -6.76
CA GLY A 56 -8.65 -5.96 -8.07
C GLY A 56 -9.95 -5.88 -8.85
N ASP A 57 -9.85 -5.84 -10.18
CA ASP A 57 -11.00 -5.75 -11.09
C ASP A 57 -11.78 -7.07 -11.22
N THR A 58 -11.16 -8.18 -10.85
CA THR A 58 -11.77 -9.52 -10.88
C THR A 58 -12.38 -9.96 -9.54
N GLY A 59 -12.32 -9.10 -8.52
CA GLY A 59 -12.89 -9.33 -7.20
C GLY A 59 -11.87 -9.51 -6.09
N LEU A 60 -12.27 -10.20 -5.02
CA LEU A 60 -11.48 -10.46 -3.83
C LEU A 60 -11.08 -11.93 -3.77
N PHE A 61 -9.82 -12.18 -3.41
CA PHE A 61 -9.24 -13.52 -3.30
C PHE A 61 -8.46 -13.65 -1.99
N VAL A 62 -8.36 -14.89 -1.51
CA VAL A 62 -7.56 -15.23 -0.32
C VAL A 62 -6.63 -16.41 -0.64
N SER A 63 -5.47 -16.37 -0.04
CA SER A 63 -4.53 -17.49 0.06
C SER A 63 -4.26 -17.76 1.54
N HIS A 64 -4.27 -19.01 1.95
CA HIS A 64 -3.94 -19.47 3.32
C HIS A 64 -2.60 -20.21 3.39
N ASP A 65 -1.81 -20.14 2.31
CA ASP A 65 -0.54 -20.84 2.17
C ASP A 65 0.55 -19.93 1.55
N SER A 66 0.66 -18.72 2.09
CA SER A 66 1.67 -17.70 1.73
C SER A 66 1.64 -17.31 0.24
N GLY A 67 0.51 -17.45 -0.44
CA GLY A 67 0.33 -17.11 -1.85
C GLY A 67 0.46 -18.28 -2.82
N ALA A 68 0.67 -19.51 -2.34
CA ALA A 68 0.86 -20.68 -3.21
C ALA A 68 -0.44 -21.14 -3.89
N ARG A 69 -1.59 -20.96 -3.25
CA ARG A 69 -2.93 -21.21 -3.82
C ARG A 69 -3.86 -20.08 -3.48
N TRP A 70 -4.80 -19.82 -4.38
CA TRP A 70 -5.75 -18.72 -4.24
C TRP A 70 -7.18 -19.22 -4.38
N GLU A 71 -8.07 -18.71 -3.55
CA GLU A 71 -9.51 -18.94 -3.62
C GLU A 71 -10.22 -17.61 -3.75
N ARG A 72 -11.29 -17.59 -4.54
CA ARG A 72 -12.13 -16.39 -4.65
C ARG A 72 -13.06 -16.33 -3.46
N ILE A 73 -13.09 -15.21 -2.76
CA ILE A 73 -14.10 -14.92 -1.76
C ILE A 73 -15.41 -14.59 -2.48
N SER A 74 -16.45 -15.34 -2.18
CA SER A 74 -17.78 -15.11 -2.74
C SER A 74 -18.41 -13.92 -1.99
N THR A 75 -18.65 -12.82 -2.71
CA THR A 75 -19.23 -11.61 -2.14
C THR A 75 -20.72 -11.53 -2.42
N ASN A 76 -21.50 -10.86 -1.56
CA ASN A 76 -22.96 -10.64 -1.70
C ASN A 76 -23.36 -9.71 -2.86
N GLY A 77 -22.42 -9.27 -3.65
CA GLY A 77 -22.60 -8.38 -4.80
C GLY A 77 -21.29 -8.14 -5.51
N ASN A 78 -21.35 -7.43 -6.62
CA ASN A 78 -20.15 -7.02 -7.32
C ASN A 78 -19.57 -5.77 -6.67
N LEU A 79 -18.48 -5.94 -5.91
CA LEU A 79 -17.65 -4.79 -5.55
C LEU A 79 -17.12 -4.16 -6.85
N PRO A 80 -17.05 -2.82 -6.95
CA PRO A 80 -16.27 -2.17 -7.99
C PRO A 80 -14.80 -2.63 -7.95
N THR A 81 -13.99 -2.19 -8.90
CA THR A 81 -12.55 -2.49 -8.86
C THR A 81 -11.96 -2.12 -7.50
N ILE A 82 -11.49 -3.11 -6.75
CA ILE A 82 -10.81 -2.89 -5.47
C ILE A 82 -9.46 -2.27 -5.77
N TRP A 83 -9.23 -1.07 -5.25
CA TRP A 83 -7.99 -0.33 -5.45
C TRP A 83 -7.08 -0.35 -4.21
N SER A 84 -7.69 -0.33 -3.05
CA SER A 84 -7.01 -0.49 -1.76
C SER A 84 -7.81 -1.44 -0.86
N LEU A 85 -7.11 -2.12 0.05
CA LEU A 85 -7.69 -3.12 0.95
C LEU A 85 -7.01 -3.02 2.30
N ALA A 86 -7.77 -3.13 3.37
CA ALA A 86 -7.26 -3.22 4.74
C ALA A 86 -8.01 -4.30 5.51
N VAL A 87 -7.28 -5.03 6.34
CA VAL A 87 -7.82 -5.92 7.37
C VAL A 87 -7.61 -5.25 8.71
N ASP A 88 -8.64 -5.22 9.54
CA ASP A 88 -8.56 -4.65 10.87
C ASP A 88 -7.58 -5.46 11.73
N PRO A 89 -6.54 -4.83 12.29
CA PRO A 89 -5.53 -5.53 13.07
C PRO A 89 -6.02 -6.04 14.42
N ILE A 90 -7.15 -5.51 14.92
CA ILE A 90 -7.75 -5.88 16.21
C ILE A 90 -8.82 -6.95 16.01
N ASP A 91 -9.77 -6.75 15.08
CA ASP A 91 -10.77 -7.72 14.66
C ASP A 91 -10.59 -8.11 13.19
N PRO A 92 -9.89 -9.22 12.92
CA PRO A 92 -9.55 -9.61 11.56
C PRO A 92 -10.72 -10.16 10.72
N ASN A 93 -11.95 -10.14 11.24
CA ASN A 93 -13.15 -10.35 10.43
C ASN A 93 -13.63 -9.04 9.74
N ILE A 94 -13.11 -7.89 10.18
CA ILE A 94 -13.47 -6.60 9.60
C ILE A 94 -12.49 -6.25 8.48
N PHE A 95 -13.03 -6.09 7.27
CA PHE A 95 -12.27 -5.65 6.10
C PHE A 95 -12.81 -4.31 5.61
N PHE A 96 -11.90 -3.49 5.08
CA PHE A 96 -12.25 -2.28 4.34
C PHE A 96 -11.69 -2.35 2.93
N ALA A 97 -12.46 -1.88 1.96
CA ALA A 97 -12.03 -1.77 0.57
C ALA A 97 -12.29 -0.37 0.04
N GLY A 98 -11.26 0.23 -0.51
CA GLY A 98 -11.36 1.43 -1.33
C GLY A 98 -11.46 1.04 -2.80
N THR A 99 -12.35 1.68 -3.57
CA THR A 99 -12.69 1.25 -4.92
C THR A 99 -12.51 2.33 -5.98
N ARG A 100 -12.60 1.90 -7.25
CA ARG A 100 -12.81 2.75 -8.43
C ARG A 100 -14.05 2.27 -9.18
N PRO A 101 -15.08 3.11 -9.42
CA PRO A 101 -15.28 4.48 -8.90
C PRO A 101 -15.16 4.58 -7.40
N ALA A 102 -14.81 5.80 -6.90
CA ALA A 102 -14.53 6.02 -5.50
C ALA A 102 -15.71 5.61 -4.59
N GLY A 103 -15.38 4.86 -3.59
CA GLY A 103 -16.25 4.40 -2.54
C GLY A 103 -15.46 3.63 -1.50
N VAL A 104 -15.88 3.73 -0.25
CA VAL A 104 -15.36 2.92 0.85
C VAL A 104 -16.41 1.87 1.18
N TYR A 105 -15.96 0.63 1.28
CA TYR A 105 -16.81 -0.52 1.62
C TYR A 105 -16.26 -1.19 2.86
N ARG A 106 -17.14 -1.74 3.68
CA ARG A 106 -16.80 -2.50 4.88
C ARG A 106 -17.44 -3.89 4.83
N SER A 107 -16.71 -4.90 5.25
CA SER A 107 -17.20 -6.22 5.60
C SER A 107 -16.95 -6.46 7.08
N ARG A 108 -17.83 -7.23 7.74
CA ARG A 108 -17.71 -7.64 9.13
C ARG A 108 -17.67 -9.18 9.30
N ASP A 109 -17.48 -9.90 8.20
CA ASP A 109 -17.53 -11.37 8.14
C ASP A 109 -16.44 -11.98 7.24
N GLY A 110 -15.25 -11.37 7.23
CA GLY A 110 -14.12 -11.87 6.45
C GLY A 110 -14.28 -11.69 4.94
N GLY A 111 -15.01 -10.65 4.51
CA GLY A 111 -15.11 -10.27 3.11
C GLY A 111 -16.28 -10.93 2.35
N GLN A 112 -17.21 -11.62 3.01
CA GLN A 112 -18.33 -12.27 2.35
C GLN A 112 -19.48 -11.31 2.07
N GLN A 113 -19.84 -10.48 3.05
CA GLN A 113 -20.87 -9.45 2.90
C GLN A 113 -20.23 -8.07 3.00
N TRP A 114 -20.60 -7.18 2.07
CA TRP A 114 -20.06 -5.84 1.99
C TRP A 114 -21.18 -4.81 2.01
N GLU A 115 -21.00 -3.77 2.80
CA GLU A 115 -21.82 -2.57 2.83
C GLU A 115 -21.03 -1.39 2.27
N LYS A 116 -21.64 -0.58 1.42
CA LYS A 116 -21.07 0.69 0.99
C LYS A 116 -21.26 1.71 2.09
N LEU A 117 -20.19 2.32 2.55
CA LEU A 117 -20.22 3.37 3.56
C LEU A 117 -20.59 4.73 2.94
N THR A 118 -21.23 5.58 3.72
CA THR A 118 -21.56 6.95 3.30
C THR A 118 -20.38 7.86 3.57
N VAL A 119 -19.62 8.14 2.51
CA VAL A 119 -18.48 9.09 2.51
C VAL A 119 -18.79 10.15 1.46
N ASP A 120 -18.67 11.41 1.83
CA ASP A 120 -18.97 12.56 0.93
C ASP A 120 -17.78 12.83 0.00
N ILE A 121 -17.47 11.85 -0.86
CA ILE A 121 -16.42 11.93 -1.88
C ILE A 121 -17.00 12.62 -3.12
N ALA A 122 -16.23 13.55 -3.68
CA ALA A 122 -16.60 14.22 -4.93
C ALA A 122 -16.84 13.17 -6.05
N PRO A 123 -17.94 13.26 -6.81
CA PRO A 123 -18.27 12.27 -7.84
C PRO A 123 -17.33 12.32 -9.06
N GLU A 124 -16.71 13.48 -9.30
CA GLU A 124 -15.80 13.74 -10.40
C GLU A 124 -14.60 14.58 -9.93
N CYS A 125 -13.47 14.43 -10.60
CA CYS A 125 -12.26 15.20 -10.37
C CYS A 125 -11.59 15.59 -11.70
N SER A 126 -10.50 16.36 -11.65
CA SER A 126 -9.81 16.87 -12.85
C SER A 126 -9.25 15.78 -13.77
N ILE A 127 -9.08 14.55 -13.28
CA ILE A 127 -8.61 13.40 -14.06
C ILE A 127 -9.73 12.39 -14.38
N GLY A 128 -10.99 12.77 -14.18
CA GLY A 128 -12.17 11.93 -14.43
C GLY A 128 -12.80 11.38 -13.15
N VAL A 129 -12.98 10.05 -13.07
CA VAL A 129 -13.59 9.39 -11.92
C VAL A 129 -12.55 9.15 -10.83
N PRO A 130 -12.69 9.74 -9.64
CA PRO A 130 -11.77 9.53 -8.52
C PRO A 130 -11.82 8.08 -8.03
N PHE A 131 -10.79 7.71 -7.26
CA PHE A 131 -10.72 6.41 -6.61
C PHE A 131 -10.06 6.51 -5.24
N VAL A 132 -10.37 5.54 -4.38
CA VAL A 132 -9.81 5.47 -3.03
C VAL A 132 -8.48 4.73 -3.10
N THR A 133 -7.39 5.49 -3.09
CA THR A 133 -6.02 4.98 -3.26
C THR A 133 -5.51 4.25 -2.04
N SER A 134 -6.02 4.60 -0.86
CA SER A 134 -5.55 4.06 0.42
C SER A 134 -6.71 3.96 1.40
N VAL A 135 -6.83 2.81 2.07
CA VAL A 135 -7.65 2.63 3.26
C VAL A 135 -6.76 2.04 4.34
N VAL A 136 -6.76 2.64 5.54
CA VAL A 136 -5.92 2.23 6.66
C VAL A 136 -6.73 2.23 7.95
N VAL A 137 -6.66 1.14 8.71
CA VAL A 137 -7.22 1.05 10.05
C VAL A 137 -6.12 1.36 11.06
N ASP A 138 -6.43 2.17 12.05
CA ASP A 138 -5.48 2.49 13.12
C ASP A 138 -5.13 1.23 13.94
N PRO A 139 -3.84 0.92 14.13
CA PRO A 139 -3.42 -0.32 14.77
C PRO A 139 -3.78 -0.39 16.26
N ASP A 140 -4.01 0.75 16.92
CA ASP A 140 -4.30 0.84 18.36
C ASP A 140 -5.78 1.08 18.66
N ASP A 141 -6.53 1.66 17.72
CA ASP A 141 -7.97 1.92 17.84
C ASP A 141 -8.68 1.66 16.51
N HIS A 142 -9.24 0.48 16.34
CA HIS A 142 -9.92 0.05 15.11
C HIS A 142 -11.17 0.88 14.75
N ARG A 143 -11.65 1.76 15.64
CA ARG A 143 -12.71 2.72 15.31
C ARG A 143 -12.18 3.84 14.41
N ILE A 144 -10.87 4.09 14.44
CA ILE A 144 -10.24 5.10 13.59
C ILE A 144 -9.85 4.46 12.26
N VAL A 145 -10.52 4.90 11.20
CA VAL A 145 -10.28 4.45 9.83
C VAL A 145 -9.98 5.66 8.95
N TRP A 146 -8.97 5.53 8.12
CA TRP A 146 -8.53 6.56 7.18
C TRP A 146 -8.78 6.14 5.75
N ALA A 147 -9.20 7.09 4.91
CA ALA A 147 -9.26 6.91 3.47
C ALA A 147 -8.56 8.07 2.76
N GLY A 148 -7.61 7.73 1.89
CA GLY A 148 -7.00 8.65 0.95
C GLY A 148 -7.69 8.55 -0.39
N VAL A 149 -8.09 9.68 -0.95
CA VAL A 149 -8.82 9.76 -2.22
C VAL A 149 -8.01 10.54 -3.24
N GLU A 150 -7.87 10.02 -4.45
CA GLU A 150 -7.20 10.71 -5.53
C GLU A 150 -7.96 11.99 -5.88
N ILE A 151 -7.26 13.13 -5.72
CA ILE A 151 -7.75 14.49 -5.99
C ILE A 151 -8.98 14.91 -5.14
N ASP A 152 -9.19 14.27 -4.00
CA ASP A 152 -10.20 14.70 -3.02
C ASP A 152 -9.68 14.71 -1.56
N GLY A 153 -8.42 14.29 -1.36
CA GLY A 153 -7.75 14.43 -0.07
C GLY A 153 -7.98 13.27 0.90
N VAL A 154 -7.99 13.60 2.20
CA VAL A 154 -8.02 12.63 3.30
C VAL A 154 -9.33 12.68 4.05
N PHE A 155 -9.89 11.51 4.32
CA PHE A 155 -11.08 11.32 5.14
C PHE A 155 -10.73 10.45 6.35
N ARG A 156 -11.35 10.73 7.50
CA ARG A 156 -11.21 9.94 8.73
C ARG A 156 -12.58 9.63 9.33
N SER A 157 -12.75 8.39 9.73
CA SER A 157 -13.80 7.93 10.64
C SER A 157 -13.24 7.75 12.04
N ASN A 158 -14.08 8.00 13.07
CA ASN A 158 -13.78 7.72 14.47
C ASN A 158 -14.72 6.66 15.08
N ASP A 159 -15.55 6.01 14.27
CA ASP A 159 -16.61 5.10 14.68
C ASP A 159 -16.63 3.80 13.82
N GLY A 160 -15.48 3.40 13.29
CA GLY A 160 -15.34 2.19 12.49
C GLY A 160 -15.94 2.30 11.10
N GLY A 161 -16.09 3.54 10.57
CA GLY A 161 -16.56 3.80 9.21
C GLY A 161 -18.02 4.22 9.12
N ASP A 162 -18.75 4.37 10.24
CA ASP A 162 -20.16 4.75 10.21
C ASP A 162 -20.35 6.23 9.80
N THR A 163 -19.44 7.12 10.28
CA THR A 163 -19.38 8.53 9.86
C THR A 163 -17.97 8.93 9.45
N TRP A 164 -17.85 9.94 8.58
CA TRP A 164 -16.58 10.37 8.02
C TRP A 164 -16.44 11.89 8.05
N THR A 165 -15.23 12.35 8.32
CA THR A 165 -14.84 13.77 8.31
C THR A 165 -13.79 14.00 7.23
N HIS A 166 -13.97 15.01 6.39
CA HIS A 166 -13.00 15.45 5.39
C HIS A 166 -11.93 16.33 6.06
N LEU A 167 -10.67 16.00 5.95
CA LEU A 167 -9.57 16.57 6.74
C LEU A 167 -8.44 17.10 5.84
N ASN A 168 -8.67 18.23 5.17
CA ASN A 168 -7.71 18.82 4.22
C ASN A 168 -7.08 20.14 4.68
N ASN A 169 -7.25 20.54 5.96
CA ASN A 169 -6.70 21.79 6.45
C ASN A 169 -5.15 21.80 6.43
N GLY A 170 -4.56 22.62 5.55
CA GLY A 170 -3.11 22.67 5.30
C GLY A 170 -2.62 21.71 4.20
N LEU A 171 -3.47 20.81 3.70
CA LEU A 171 -3.17 19.90 2.60
C LEU A 171 -3.53 20.60 1.27
N TYR A 172 -2.53 21.24 0.64
CA TYR A 172 -2.73 22.03 -0.58
C TYR A 172 -2.66 21.21 -1.87
N ASP A 173 -2.27 19.93 -1.78
CA ASP A 173 -2.25 18.96 -2.88
C ASP A 173 -3.13 17.76 -2.48
N PRO A 174 -4.39 17.68 -2.95
CA PRO A 174 -5.32 16.63 -2.51
C PRO A 174 -5.18 15.33 -3.30
N ASP A 175 -4.18 15.18 -4.16
CA ASP A 175 -3.92 13.97 -4.94
C ASP A 175 -3.23 12.90 -4.07
N ILE A 176 -4.02 12.24 -3.21
CA ILE A 176 -3.48 11.30 -2.24
C ILE A 176 -3.10 9.99 -2.90
N HIS A 177 -1.85 9.59 -2.72
CA HIS A 177 -1.31 8.30 -3.17
C HIS A 177 -1.30 7.24 -2.06
N ALA A 178 -1.00 7.64 -0.82
CA ALA A 178 -1.03 6.76 0.34
C ALA A 178 -1.26 7.55 1.62
N VAL A 179 -1.93 6.93 2.58
CA VAL A 179 -1.99 7.37 3.98
C VAL A 179 -1.22 6.35 4.81
N THR A 180 -0.35 6.82 5.71
CA THR A 180 0.50 5.96 6.53
C THR A 180 0.46 6.43 7.99
N ILE A 181 0.30 5.50 8.92
CA ILE A 181 0.24 5.79 10.36
C ILE A 181 1.55 5.35 11.01
N ALA A 182 2.23 6.27 11.69
CA ALA A 182 3.34 5.96 12.57
C ALA A 182 2.83 6.00 14.03
N ALA A 183 2.95 4.87 14.73
CA ALA A 183 2.47 4.69 16.10
C ALA A 183 3.39 5.38 17.11
N THR A 184 3.63 6.68 16.93
CA THR A 184 4.40 7.55 17.85
C THR A 184 3.51 8.16 18.93
N GLN A 185 4.10 8.88 19.88
CA GLN A 185 3.36 9.65 20.88
C GLN A 185 3.79 11.14 20.82
N PRO A 186 2.97 12.06 20.29
CA PRO A 186 1.67 11.81 19.66
C PRO A 186 1.79 11.02 18.35
N LYS A 187 0.70 10.34 17.97
CA LYS A 187 0.61 9.57 16.71
C LYS A 187 0.79 10.51 15.52
N ARG A 188 1.56 10.08 14.53
CA ARG A 188 1.79 10.84 13.29
C ARG A 188 1.10 10.17 12.12
N ILE A 189 0.38 10.97 11.37
CA ILE A 189 -0.27 10.54 10.14
C ILE A 189 0.43 11.21 8.96
N TYR A 190 0.83 10.41 7.98
CA TYR A 190 1.46 10.90 6.77
C TYR A 190 0.50 10.72 5.59
N ALA A 191 0.46 11.72 4.72
CA ALA A 191 -0.21 11.65 3.43
C ALA A 191 0.82 11.92 2.32
N SER A 192 1.04 10.95 1.45
CA SER A 192 1.86 11.15 0.26
C SER A 192 0.98 11.60 -0.91
N THR A 193 1.45 12.60 -1.64
CA THR A 193 0.81 13.13 -2.84
C THR A 193 1.77 13.08 -4.01
N ALA A 194 1.32 13.49 -5.20
CA ALA A 194 2.19 13.55 -6.37
C ALA A 194 3.40 14.48 -6.19
N ARG A 195 3.32 15.48 -5.30
CA ARG A 195 4.29 16.58 -5.24
C ARG A 195 4.87 16.84 -3.86
N GLU A 196 4.29 16.22 -2.81
CA GLU A 196 4.66 16.51 -1.43
C GLU A 196 4.36 15.32 -0.52
N LEU A 197 5.03 15.29 0.63
CA LEU A 197 4.60 14.55 1.80
C LEU A 197 4.05 15.52 2.84
N PHE A 198 2.89 15.21 3.36
CA PHE A 198 2.30 15.94 4.47
C PHE A 198 2.35 15.09 5.73
N VAL A 199 2.49 15.74 6.87
CA VAL A 199 2.39 15.10 8.18
C VAL A 199 1.40 15.86 9.06
N SER A 200 0.65 15.11 9.84
CA SER A 200 -0.20 15.61 10.91
C SER A 200 0.19 14.97 12.24
N ASP A 201 0.37 15.79 13.27
CA ASP A 201 0.63 15.38 14.65
C ASP A 201 -0.65 15.44 15.52
N ASN A 202 -1.81 15.75 14.92
CA ASN A 202 -3.09 15.94 15.59
C ASN A 202 -4.24 15.22 14.88
N LEU A 203 -3.96 13.99 14.43
CA LEU A 203 -4.96 13.12 13.80
C LEU A 203 -5.67 13.74 12.59
N GLY A 204 -4.94 14.46 11.74
CA GLY A 204 -5.43 15.03 10.49
C GLY A 204 -6.15 16.38 10.61
N GLU A 205 -6.33 16.92 11.82
CA GLU A 205 -6.98 18.23 11.97
C GLU A 205 -6.22 19.36 11.25
N THR A 206 -4.88 19.25 11.23
CA THR A 206 -4.02 20.12 10.42
C THR A 206 -2.86 19.33 9.81
N TRP A 207 -2.47 19.73 8.61
CA TRP A 207 -1.35 19.14 7.86
C TRP A 207 -0.26 20.17 7.61
N ARG A 208 1.01 19.75 7.74
CA ARG A 208 2.16 20.53 7.32
C ARG A 208 2.97 19.78 6.26
N PRO A 209 3.51 20.47 5.25
CA PRO A 209 4.38 19.84 4.25
C PRO A 209 5.75 19.51 4.85
N LEU A 210 6.35 18.41 4.38
CA LEU A 210 7.74 18.04 4.71
C LEU A 210 8.76 18.63 3.75
N THR A 211 8.31 19.39 2.74
CA THR A 211 9.14 20.10 1.75
C THR A 211 10.08 19.19 0.97
N ILE A 212 9.55 18.06 0.46
CA ILE A 212 10.34 17.03 -0.22
C ILE A 212 11.10 17.54 -1.43
N LYS A 213 10.62 18.56 -2.15
CA LYS A 213 11.32 19.17 -3.28
C LYS A 213 12.74 19.67 -2.95
N GLN A 214 12.99 19.96 -1.67
CA GLN A 214 14.29 20.45 -1.19
C GLN A 214 15.16 19.33 -0.62
N LYS A 215 14.55 18.17 -0.30
CA LYS A 215 15.16 17.07 0.43
C LYS A 215 15.34 15.81 -0.41
N TRP A 216 14.53 15.62 -1.44
CA TRP A 216 14.51 14.44 -2.28
C TRP A 216 15.20 14.66 -3.62
N PRO A 217 15.83 13.63 -4.19
CA PRO A 217 16.50 13.72 -5.49
C PRO A 217 15.51 13.87 -6.65
N LEU A 218 14.28 13.37 -6.49
CA LEU A 218 13.23 13.37 -7.50
C LEU A 218 11.90 13.85 -6.90
N PRO A 219 11.08 14.59 -7.66
CA PRO A 219 9.96 15.36 -7.10
C PRO A 219 8.65 14.56 -6.88
N TYR A 220 8.54 13.34 -7.42
CA TYR A 220 7.30 12.57 -7.39
C TYR A 220 7.33 11.54 -6.26
N ALA A 221 6.47 11.71 -5.26
CA ALA A 221 6.33 10.76 -4.16
C ALA A 221 5.24 9.73 -4.48
N ARG A 222 5.47 8.46 -4.07
CA ARG A 222 4.47 7.41 -4.28
C ARG A 222 4.21 6.60 -3.02
N GLY A 223 4.81 5.43 -2.88
CA GLY A 223 4.60 4.56 -1.73
C GLY A 223 5.43 4.99 -0.53
N MET A 224 4.86 4.84 0.65
CA MET A 224 5.56 5.03 1.93
C MET A 224 5.14 3.96 2.91
N VAL A 225 6.09 3.45 3.70
CA VAL A 225 5.85 2.49 4.77
C VAL A 225 6.64 2.86 6.01
N VAL A 226 6.13 2.43 7.17
CA VAL A 226 6.82 2.52 8.46
C VAL A 226 7.61 1.24 8.68
N LYS A 227 8.78 1.34 9.28
CA LYS A 227 9.52 0.15 9.76
C LYS A 227 8.71 -0.56 10.85
N ALA A 228 8.60 -1.87 10.77
CA ALA A 228 7.63 -2.61 11.58
C ALA A 228 7.90 -2.56 13.10
N ASP A 229 9.17 -2.40 13.51
CA ASP A 229 9.61 -2.35 14.91
C ASP A 229 10.05 -0.96 15.39
N ASP A 230 10.08 0.04 14.49
CA ASP A 230 10.47 1.41 14.81
C ASP A 230 9.63 2.43 14.03
N SER A 231 8.64 3.00 14.70
CA SER A 231 7.73 3.99 14.11
C SER A 231 8.40 5.33 13.75
N GLY A 232 9.65 5.56 14.18
CA GLY A 232 10.46 6.72 13.78
C GLY A 232 11.15 6.54 12.43
N VAL A 233 11.25 5.30 11.94
CA VAL A 233 11.90 4.98 10.68
C VAL A 233 10.86 4.78 9.58
N LEU A 234 10.98 5.57 8.50
CA LEU A 234 10.10 5.49 7.34
C LEU A 234 10.92 5.20 6.09
N TYR A 235 10.31 4.49 5.16
CA TYR A 235 10.84 4.28 3.82
C TYR A 235 9.86 4.83 2.79
N ALA A 236 10.38 5.47 1.75
CA ALA A 236 9.57 6.04 0.69
C ALA A 236 10.13 5.71 -0.69
N GLY A 237 9.24 5.54 -1.65
CA GLY A 237 9.56 5.44 -3.07
C GLY A 237 9.34 6.77 -3.77
N CYS A 238 10.25 7.17 -4.64
CA CYS A 238 10.10 8.34 -5.46
C CYS A 238 10.49 8.10 -6.92
N GLY A 239 10.15 9.05 -7.77
CA GLY A 239 10.50 9.06 -9.18
C GLY A 239 10.44 10.46 -9.78
N GLU A 240 10.69 10.56 -11.10
CA GLU A 240 10.58 11.82 -11.84
C GLU A 240 9.12 12.27 -12.00
N THR A 241 8.28 11.31 -12.40
CA THR A 241 6.84 11.46 -12.64
C THR A 241 6.16 10.11 -12.40
N THR A 242 4.85 10.00 -12.63
CA THR A 242 4.11 8.73 -12.57
C THR A 242 4.81 7.60 -13.37
N THR A 243 5.28 7.92 -14.59
CA THR A 243 5.90 6.97 -15.51
C THR A 243 7.34 7.35 -15.86
N GLY A 244 8.03 8.06 -14.99
CA GLY A 244 9.40 8.50 -15.20
C GLY A 244 10.39 7.34 -15.32
N GLY A 245 11.52 7.58 -15.98
CA GLY A 245 12.53 6.59 -16.31
C GLY A 245 13.48 6.24 -15.17
N MET A 246 13.33 6.82 -13.99
CA MET A 246 14.15 6.53 -12.81
C MET A 246 13.40 6.69 -11.50
N GLY A 247 13.91 6.05 -10.45
CA GLY A 247 13.36 6.15 -9.11
C GLY A 247 14.42 5.90 -8.03
N HIS A 248 14.09 6.19 -6.79
CA HIS A 248 14.91 5.88 -5.63
C HIS A 248 14.07 5.36 -4.49
N VAL A 249 14.72 4.58 -3.61
CA VAL A 249 14.23 4.28 -2.28
C VAL A 249 14.92 5.22 -1.30
N LEU A 250 14.14 5.83 -0.45
CA LEU A 250 14.57 6.79 0.56
C LEU A 250 14.27 6.27 1.95
N ARG A 251 15.09 6.62 2.93
CA ARG A 251 14.88 6.34 4.35
C ARG A 251 15.02 7.61 5.17
N THR A 252 14.17 7.77 6.15
CA THR A 252 14.30 8.73 7.25
C THR A 252 14.35 8.01 8.59
N THR A 253 15.05 8.58 9.57
CA THR A 253 15.10 8.12 10.96
C THR A 253 14.72 9.23 11.94
N ASP A 254 14.20 10.33 11.41
CA ASP A 254 13.83 11.55 12.14
C ASP A 254 12.45 12.07 11.70
N PHE A 255 11.53 11.13 11.40
CA PHE A 255 10.14 11.43 11.05
C PHE A 255 9.97 12.28 9.77
N GLY A 256 10.91 12.20 8.85
CA GLY A 256 10.84 12.92 7.57
C GLY A 256 11.53 14.28 7.55
N GLU A 257 12.21 14.66 8.63
CA GLU A 257 12.96 15.93 8.63
C GLU A 257 14.20 15.86 7.75
N SER A 258 14.88 14.71 7.70
CA SER A 258 15.93 14.43 6.72
C SER A 258 15.73 13.08 6.03
N TRP A 259 16.34 12.90 4.85
CA TRP A 259 16.18 11.70 4.05
C TRP A 259 17.52 11.25 3.47
N GLN A 260 17.75 9.95 3.49
CA GLN A 260 18.90 9.28 2.89
C GLN A 260 18.43 8.48 1.68
N ILE A 261 19.14 8.61 0.55
CA ILE A 261 18.98 7.72 -0.60
C ILE A 261 19.63 6.38 -0.27
N LEU A 262 18.88 5.29 -0.41
CA LEU A 262 19.40 3.93 -0.19
C LEU A 262 20.10 3.40 -1.44
N PRO A 263 21.21 2.65 -1.28
CA PRO A 263 22.05 2.20 -2.39
C PRO A 263 21.44 0.97 -3.06
N LEU A 264 20.58 1.16 -4.06
CA LEU A 264 20.10 0.05 -4.88
C LEU A 264 21.21 -0.45 -5.83
N PRO A 265 21.25 -1.76 -6.17
CA PRO A 265 22.30 -2.33 -7.03
C PRO A 265 22.25 -1.84 -8.47
N THR A 266 21.09 -1.37 -8.93
CA THR A 266 20.91 -0.72 -10.23
C THR A 266 19.95 0.46 -10.07
N GLN A 267 20.02 1.42 -10.98
CA GLN A 267 19.02 2.48 -11.09
C GLN A 267 17.68 1.86 -11.48
N PRO A 268 16.59 2.05 -10.70
CA PRO A 268 15.27 1.60 -11.10
C PRO A 268 14.83 2.16 -12.45
N ASN A 269 14.20 1.31 -13.26
CA ASN A 269 13.74 1.61 -14.62
C ASN A 269 12.50 2.53 -14.67
N ALA A 270 11.95 2.86 -13.51
CA ALA A 270 10.80 3.74 -13.34
C ALA A 270 10.72 4.22 -11.89
N THR A 271 9.72 5.04 -11.60
CA THR A 271 9.35 5.41 -10.23
C THR A 271 9.27 4.17 -9.34
N VAL A 272 9.93 4.22 -8.18
CA VAL A 272 9.70 3.21 -7.12
C VAL A 272 8.28 3.41 -6.61
N TRP A 273 7.41 2.46 -7.02
CA TRP A 273 5.97 2.59 -6.89
C TRP A 273 5.47 2.24 -5.49
N GLY A 274 6.12 1.28 -4.86
CA GLY A 274 5.72 0.86 -3.52
C GLY A 274 6.79 0.08 -2.80
N LEU A 275 6.53 -0.12 -1.52
CA LEU A 275 7.35 -0.90 -0.60
C LEU A 275 6.43 -1.79 0.24
N ALA A 276 6.97 -2.92 0.71
CA ALA A 276 6.28 -3.81 1.62
C ALA A 276 7.19 -4.15 2.81
N THR A 277 6.66 -3.98 4.01
CA THR A 277 7.24 -4.39 5.30
C THR A 277 6.33 -5.42 5.96
N HIS A 278 6.84 -6.17 6.91
CA HIS A 278 6.06 -7.14 7.68
C HIS A 278 6.65 -7.29 9.09
N PRO A 279 5.83 -7.43 10.15
CA PRO A 279 6.33 -7.51 11.53
C PRO A 279 7.13 -8.78 11.85
N ALA A 280 7.05 -9.83 11.04
CA ALA A 280 7.84 -11.04 11.24
C ALA A 280 9.35 -10.81 11.06
N ASP A 281 9.75 -9.80 10.28
CA ASP A 281 11.13 -9.38 10.12
C ASP A 281 11.16 -7.89 9.70
N ALA A 282 11.45 -7.03 10.66
CA ALA A 282 11.42 -5.59 10.48
C ALA A 282 12.52 -5.05 9.56
N ASP A 283 13.59 -5.82 9.35
CA ASP A 283 14.72 -5.43 8.50
C ASP A 283 14.51 -5.86 7.04
N ARG A 284 13.50 -6.71 6.78
CA ARG A 284 13.15 -7.15 5.42
C ARG A 284 12.16 -6.21 4.77
N ILE A 285 12.57 -5.67 3.62
CA ILE A 285 11.75 -4.76 2.81
C ILE A 285 11.79 -5.22 1.36
N VAL A 286 10.63 -5.28 0.74
CA VAL A 286 10.48 -5.47 -0.70
C VAL A 286 10.10 -4.13 -1.32
N ALA A 287 10.90 -3.61 -2.24
CA ALA A 287 10.59 -2.40 -3.02
C ALA A 287 10.41 -2.78 -4.49
N PHE A 288 9.54 -2.08 -5.20
CA PHE A 288 9.30 -2.37 -6.62
C PHE A 288 9.08 -1.10 -7.43
N SER A 289 9.57 -1.11 -8.67
CA SER A 289 9.32 -0.07 -9.65
C SER A 289 7.97 -0.32 -10.36
N LEU A 290 7.39 0.74 -10.89
CA LEU A 290 6.17 0.64 -11.70
C LEU A 290 6.33 -0.34 -12.86
N PHE A 291 7.48 -0.37 -13.52
CA PHE A 291 7.75 -1.19 -14.70
C PHE A 291 8.45 -2.52 -14.40
N GLY A 292 8.22 -3.09 -13.21
CA GLY A 292 8.41 -4.52 -12.98
C GLY A 292 9.73 -4.92 -12.34
N GLU A 293 10.60 -4.00 -11.96
CA GLU A 293 11.77 -4.35 -11.18
C GLU A 293 11.45 -4.49 -9.70
N VAL A 294 12.04 -5.48 -9.06
CA VAL A 294 11.86 -5.77 -7.63
C VAL A 294 13.21 -5.82 -6.94
N TYR A 295 13.29 -5.17 -5.79
CA TYR A 295 14.46 -5.09 -4.94
C TYR A 295 14.13 -5.59 -3.53
N VAL A 296 15.03 -6.33 -2.92
CA VAL A 296 14.84 -6.89 -1.58
C VAL A 296 16.06 -6.56 -0.73
N THR A 297 15.81 -6.08 0.48
CA THR A 297 16.79 -5.99 1.56
C THR A 297 16.37 -6.88 2.72
N GLU A 298 17.34 -7.42 3.45
CA GLU A 298 17.20 -8.16 4.70
C GLU A 298 18.01 -7.47 5.82
N GLU A 299 18.42 -6.20 5.58
CA GLU A 299 19.30 -5.42 6.44
C GLU A 299 18.81 -3.96 6.56
N ALA A 300 17.50 -3.76 6.64
CA ALA A 300 16.87 -2.44 6.78
C ALA A 300 17.35 -1.41 5.73
N GLY A 301 17.71 -1.88 4.53
CA GLY A 301 18.17 -1.03 3.44
C GLY A 301 19.68 -0.77 3.39
N ALA A 302 20.49 -1.41 4.25
CA ALA A 302 21.93 -1.28 4.21
C ALA A 302 22.53 -1.90 2.95
N SER A 303 22.00 -3.02 2.51
CA SER A 303 22.27 -3.61 1.20
C SER A 303 20.99 -4.10 0.52
N TRP A 304 21.01 -4.20 -0.79
CA TRP A 304 19.87 -4.62 -1.60
C TRP A 304 20.31 -5.61 -2.67
N ARG A 305 19.45 -6.57 -2.98
CA ARG A 305 19.56 -7.39 -4.19
C ARG A 305 18.41 -7.08 -5.13
N LYS A 306 18.67 -7.01 -6.43
CA LYS A 306 17.64 -6.96 -7.48
C LYS A 306 17.19 -8.39 -7.78
N ILE A 307 15.90 -8.60 -7.93
CA ILE A 307 15.35 -9.82 -8.49
C ILE A 307 15.65 -9.81 -10.00
N GLU A 308 16.19 -10.90 -10.53
CA GLU A 308 16.60 -10.97 -11.94
C GLU A 308 15.42 -10.89 -12.93
N ARG A 309 14.24 -11.37 -12.49
CA ARG A 309 13.03 -11.35 -13.30
C ARG A 309 12.35 -9.98 -13.26
N GLU A 310 11.88 -9.53 -14.42
CA GLU A 310 10.98 -8.39 -14.57
C GLU A 310 9.53 -8.87 -14.81
N PHE A 311 8.53 -8.12 -14.29
CA PHE A 311 7.14 -8.58 -14.17
C PHE A 311 6.14 -7.77 -14.99
N GLY A 312 6.58 -6.75 -15.72
CA GLY A 312 5.70 -5.73 -16.28
C GLY A 312 5.19 -4.77 -15.20
N GLU A 313 4.01 -4.20 -15.37
CA GLU A 313 3.50 -3.19 -14.45
C GLU A 313 3.08 -3.80 -13.11
N ILE A 314 3.81 -3.48 -12.03
CA ILE A 314 3.50 -3.89 -10.64
C ILE A 314 2.74 -2.77 -9.94
N ARG A 315 1.64 -3.11 -9.27
CA ARG A 315 0.84 -2.17 -8.49
C ARG A 315 0.97 -2.36 -7.00
N THR A 316 1.23 -3.58 -6.57
CA THR A 316 1.30 -3.92 -5.14
C THR A 316 2.21 -5.11 -4.93
N ALA A 317 2.80 -5.19 -3.76
CA ALA A 317 3.58 -6.33 -3.30
C ALA A 317 3.31 -6.60 -1.83
N VAL A 318 3.46 -7.84 -1.44
CA VAL A 318 3.50 -8.27 -0.04
C VAL A 318 4.52 -9.38 0.11
N TRP A 319 5.16 -9.45 1.25
CA TRP A 319 5.89 -10.64 1.64
C TRP A 319 5.34 -11.17 2.97
N VAL A 320 5.41 -12.48 3.17
CA VAL A 320 4.94 -13.17 4.38
C VAL A 320 5.92 -14.29 4.73
N PRO A 321 6.06 -14.67 6.00
CA PRO A 321 6.88 -15.83 6.39
C PRO A 321 6.33 -17.12 5.77
N ASN A 322 7.23 -18.13 5.62
CA ASN A 322 6.89 -19.48 5.16
C ASN A 322 6.54 -20.40 6.31
#